data_e86d27aae20e0cb2af9ff254a19e861e
#
_entry.id   e86d27aae20e0cb2af9ff254a19e861e
#
_cell.length_a   1.000
_cell.length_b   1.000
_cell.length_c   1.000
_cell.angle_alpha   90.00
_cell.angle_beta   90.00
_cell.angle_gamma   90.00
#
_symmetry.space_group_name_H-M   'P 1'
#
loop_
_entity.id
_entity.type
_entity.pdbx_description
1 polymer ?
#
loop_
_entity_poly.entity_id
_entity_poly.type
_entity_poly.pdbx_seq_one_letter_code
_entity_poly.pdbx_strand_id
1 'polypeptide(L)'
;MFFRNKICDIAPGFITLVLARILTGFAHGVYFSIGSTIAASLVPEEKRATAISIMFAGLTLAIVTGVPLGTFIGQHFGWRATFIGVSILGIIGLAASLLLVPNNLKNGKSASLKSQFKVLGNKRLIFAFLMTAMGYGGTFVVFTYLSPILQKITGFQESTVTFILLIYGIAIAFGNLLGGKVANKNPLKALLWMFAAQGLVLFAFYFTVSSPVLSIITLFLLGALSFVSVPGLQLLVVQIAEKELPGTEDVASGINIAAFNIGIAIGSYAGGIIVTSSLGLASTPWIGALFLVITVLITLYSIRLSKKD
;
A
#
# COMPACT_ATOMS: atom_id res chain seq x y z
N MET A 1 10.05 20.65 31.71
CA MET A 1 8.67 20.31 32.08
C MET A 1 7.62 21.26 31.50
N PHE A 2 7.93 22.51 31.23
CA PHE A 2 7.01 23.54 30.71
C PHE A 2 6.60 23.42 29.23
N PHE A 3 7.48 22.92 28.34
CA PHE A 3 7.16 22.73 26.91
C PHE A 3 6.26 21.55 26.62
N ARG A 4 6.14 20.58 27.53
CA ARG A 4 5.33 19.38 27.39
C ARG A 4 3.83 19.62 27.44
N ASN A 5 3.37 20.69 28.05
CA ASN A 5 1.94 20.96 28.27
C ASN A 5 1.27 21.77 27.13
N LYS A 6 1.98 22.72 26.50
CA LYS A 6 1.35 23.64 25.53
C LYS A 6 0.95 23.05 24.18
N ILE A 7 1.68 22.06 23.69
CA ILE A 7 1.30 21.38 22.43
C ILE A 7 0.27 20.28 22.69
N CYS A 8 0.16 19.82 23.93
CA CYS A 8 -0.85 18.87 24.37
C CYS A 8 -2.25 19.49 24.51
N ASP A 9 -2.31 20.81 24.70
CA ASP A 9 -3.57 21.53 24.79
C ASP A 9 -4.24 21.71 23.41
N ILE A 10 -3.52 21.45 22.30
CA ILE A 10 -4.06 21.52 20.93
C ILE A 10 -4.91 20.27 20.59
N ALA A 11 -4.67 19.14 21.25
CA ALA A 11 -5.54 17.96 21.13
C ALA A 11 -6.05 17.57 22.54
N PRO A 12 -7.03 18.28 23.08
CA PRO A 12 -7.48 18.12 24.47
C PRO A 12 -8.20 16.79 24.73
N GLY A 13 -8.45 15.95 23.70
CA GLY A 13 -9.13 14.69 23.89
C GLY A 13 -9.10 13.76 22.68
N PHE A 14 -9.62 12.54 22.88
CA PHE A 14 -9.71 11.48 21.87
C PHE A 14 -10.44 11.93 20.59
N ILE A 15 -11.53 12.70 20.73
CA ILE A 15 -12.32 13.18 19.59
C ILE A 15 -11.49 14.09 18.68
N THR A 16 -10.73 15.02 19.26
CA THR A 16 -9.85 15.92 18.47
C THR A 16 -8.77 15.16 17.72
N LEU A 17 -8.20 14.12 18.34
CA LEU A 17 -7.24 13.23 17.68
C LEU A 17 -7.88 12.49 16.51
N VAL A 18 -9.10 11.96 16.67
CA VAL A 18 -9.84 11.27 15.61
C VAL A 18 -10.14 12.23 14.43
N LEU A 19 -10.62 13.44 14.74
CA LEU A 19 -10.88 14.45 13.70
C LEU A 19 -9.61 14.83 12.92
N ALA A 20 -8.50 15.05 13.64
CA ALA A 20 -7.20 15.30 13.00
C ALA A 20 -6.75 14.13 12.10
N ARG A 21 -7.00 12.89 12.53
CA ARG A 21 -6.70 11.69 11.71
C ARG A 21 -7.58 11.58 10.48
N ILE A 22 -8.85 11.94 10.57
CA ILE A 22 -9.76 12.00 9.40
C ILE A 22 -9.23 13.02 8.38
N LEU A 23 -8.89 14.24 8.81
CA LEU A 23 -8.32 15.28 7.95
C LEU A 23 -6.99 14.82 7.31
N THR A 24 -6.12 14.21 8.10
CA THR A 24 -4.86 13.64 7.58
C THR A 24 -5.12 12.54 6.55
N GLY A 25 -6.15 11.70 6.76
CA GLY A 25 -6.57 10.68 5.82
C GLY A 25 -7.02 11.25 4.47
N PHE A 26 -7.82 12.31 4.49
CA PHE A 26 -8.20 13.03 3.26
C PHE A 26 -6.99 13.62 2.55
N ALA A 27 -6.10 14.32 3.26
CA ALA A 27 -4.88 14.88 2.70
C ALA A 27 -3.98 13.79 2.09
N HIS A 28 -3.85 12.64 2.75
CA HIS A 28 -3.11 11.48 2.26
C HIS A 28 -3.70 10.95 0.94
N GLY A 29 -5.03 10.77 0.87
CA GLY A 29 -5.71 10.33 -0.34
C GLY A 29 -5.48 11.28 -1.53
N VAL A 30 -5.63 12.59 -1.31
CA VAL A 30 -5.39 13.63 -2.33
C VAL A 30 -3.93 13.64 -2.76
N TYR A 31 -2.98 13.59 -1.83
CA TYR A 31 -1.54 13.60 -2.14
C TYR A 31 -1.13 12.42 -3.03
N PHE A 32 -1.50 11.20 -2.68
CA PHE A 32 -1.13 10.03 -3.47
C PHE A 32 -1.89 9.94 -4.79
N SER A 33 -3.12 10.43 -4.85
CA SER A 33 -3.92 10.50 -6.07
C SER A 33 -3.26 11.41 -7.11
N ILE A 34 -3.08 12.68 -6.78
CA ILE A 34 -2.50 13.69 -7.66
C ILE A 34 -1.01 13.42 -7.88
N GLY A 35 -0.27 13.02 -6.85
CA GLY A 35 1.15 12.73 -6.94
C GLY A 35 1.48 11.62 -7.92
N SER A 36 0.67 10.57 -8.00
CA SER A 36 0.90 9.46 -8.94
C SER A 36 0.62 9.85 -10.39
N THR A 37 -0.38 10.68 -10.65
CA THR A 37 -0.66 11.19 -12.01
C THR A 37 0.40 12.19 -12.45
N ILE A 38 0.85 13.08 -11.56
CA ILE A 38 1.98 13.98 -11.83
C ILE A 38 3.25 13.17 -12.13
N ALA A 39 3.61 12.21 -11.27
CA ALA A 39 4.79 11.38 -11.47
C ALA A 39 4.75 10.65 -12.83
N ALA A 40 3.59 10.11 -13.21
CA ALA A 40 3.40 9.47 -14.51
C ALA A 40 3.50 10.45 -15.68
N SER A 41 3.04 11.70 -15.52
CA SER A 41 3.04 12.71 -16.59
C SER A 41 4.42 13.33 -16.89
N LEU A 42 5.36 13.23 -15.94
CA LEU A 42 6.71 13.80 -16.06
C LEU A 42 7.69 12.91 -16.83
N VAL A 43 7.29 11.70 -17.21
CA VAL A 43 8.15 10.71 -17.85
C VAL A 43 7.47 10.10 -19.08
N PRO A 44 8.26 9.53 -20.05
CA PRO A 44 7.70 8.76 -21.16
C PRO A 44 6.87 7.56 -20.68
N GLU A 45 5.96 7.07 -21.54
CA GLU A 45 5.01 5.99 -21.19
C GLU A 45 5.71 4.74 -20.65
N GLU A 46 6.86 4.38 -21.22
CA GLU A 46 7.64 3.20 -20.86
C GLU A 46 8.26 3.27 -19.44
N LYS A 47 8.21 4.45 -18.81
CA LYS A 47 8.77 4.70 -17.47
C LYS A 47 7.72 5.10 -16.43
N ARG A 48 6.45 5.19 -16.81
CA ARG A 48 5.36 5.68 -15.91
C ARG A 48 5.24 4.85 -14.62
N ALA A 49 5.24 3.50 -14.73
CA ALA A 49 5.19 2.65 -13.54
C ALA A 49 6.44 2.79 -12.65
N THR A 50 7.61 2.99 -13.25
CA THR A 50 8.84 3.25 -12.50
C THR A 50 8.77 4.58 -11.76
N ALA A 51 8.26 5.65 -12.38
CA ALA A 51 8.08 6.94 -11.71
C ALA A 51 7.11 6.84 -10.52
N ILE A 52 5.99 6.16 -10.72
CA ILE A 52 5.03 5.86 -9.64
C ILE A 52 5.72 5.04 -8.52
N SER A 53 6.52 4.02 -8.86
CA SER A 53 7.22 3.20 -7.85
C SER A 53 8.23 4.00 -7.03
N ILE A 54 8.93 4.96 -7.64
CA ILE A 54 9.86 5.86 -6.93
C ILE A 54 9.09 6.75 -5.94
N MET A 55 7.93 7.27 -6.34
CA MET A 55 7.07 8.04 -5.44
C MET A 55 6.61 7.18 -4.24
N PHE A 56 6.15 5.94 -4.50
CA PHE A 56 5.74 5.03 -3.42
C PHE A 56 6.92 4.45 -2.61
N ALA A 57 8.16 4.52 -3.13
CA ALA A 57 9.35 4.14 -2.36
C ALA A 57 9.52 4.99 -1.10
N GLY A 58 9.11 6.26 -1.14
CA GLY A 58 9.04 7.11 0.06
C GLY A 58 8.10 6.57 1.13
N LEU A 59 6.93 6.03 0.74
CA LEU A 59 6.00 5.38 1.66
C LEU A 59 6.60 4.11 2.28
N THR A 60 7.23 3.26 1.46
CA THR A 60 7.87 2.03 1.97
C THR A 60 9.04 2.34 2.89
N LEU A 61 9.84 3.34 2.56
CA LEU A 61 10.93 3.80 3.43
C LEU A 61 10.38 4.33 4.77
N ALA A 62 9.28 5.10 4.73
CA ALA A 62 8.62 5.59 5.94
C ALA A 62 8.07 4.44 6.81
N ILE A 63 7.58 3.36 6.23
CA ILE A 63 7.14 2.17 7.00
C ILE A 63 8.35 1.50 7.66
N VAL A 64 9.43 1.28 6.90
CA VAL A 64 10.64 0.57 7.38
C VAL A 64 11.36 1.34 8.49
N THR A 65 11.52 2.65 8.33
CA THR A 65 12.26 3.50 9.29
C THR A 65 11.35 4.16 10.32
N GLY A 66 10.14 4.52 9.92
CA GLY A 66 9.22 5.30 10.74
C GLY A 66 8.70 4.53 11.94
N VAL A 67 8.43 3.22 11.81
CA VAL A 67 7.96 2.40 12.93
C VAL A 67 9.04 2.28 14.02
N PRO A 68 10.29 1.87 13.74
CA PRO A 68 11.35 1.84 14.75
C PRO A 68 11.66 3.21 15.35
N LEU A 69 11.81 4.25 14.51
CA LEU A 69 12.09 5.61 14.98
C LEU A 69 10.93 6.18 15.79
N GLY A 70 9.68 5.97 15.34
CA GLY A 70 8.50 6.42 16.07
C GLY A 70 8.36 5.74 17.42
N THR A 71 8.66 4.45 17.52
CA THR A 71 8.69 3.69 18.78
C THR A 71 9.78 4.22 19.71
N PHE A 72 10.99 4.40 19.20
CA PHE A 72 12.11 4.96 19.98
C PHE A 72 11.79 6.35 20.53
N ILE A 73 11.33 7.27 19.67
CA ILE A 73 10.93 8.63 20.08
C ILE A 73 9.77 8.58 21.08
N GLY A 74 8.77 7.73 20.81
CA GLY A 74 7.61 7.60 21.67
C GLY A 74 7.95 7.10 23.08
N GLN A 75 8.86 6.14 23.20
CA GLN A 75 9.33 5.57 24.47
C GLN A 75 10.19 6.57 25.28
N HIS A 76 11.09 7.31 24.63
CA HIS A 76 12.01 8.22 25.32
C HIS A 76 11.46 9.63 25.57
N PHE A 77 10.66 10.16 24.63
CA PHE A 77 10.17 11.54 24.64
C PHE A 77 8.65 11.64 24.74
N GLY A 78 7.96 10.50 24.78
CA GLY A 78 6.51 10.41 24.83
C GLY A 78 5.87 10.46 23.43
N TRP A 79 4.67 9.88 23.30
CA TRP A 79 3.96 9.69 22.03
C TRP A 79 3.73 10.99 21.24
N ARG A 80 3.61 12.14 21.94
CA ARG A 80 3.43 13.45 21.31
C ARG A 80 4.66 13.93 20.55
N ALA A 81 5.86 13.58 21.00
CA ALA A 81 7.11 13.90 20.27
C ALA A 81 7.16 13.22 18.91
N THR A 82 6.58 12.05 18.78
CA THR A 82 6.45 11.35 17.47
C THR A 82 5.61 12.18 16.49
N PHE A 83 4.50 12.77 16.93
CA PHE A 83 3.66 13.63 16.07
C PHE A 83 4.37 14.93 15.67
N ILE A 84 5.17 15.50 16.56
CA ILE A 84 5.99 16.69 16.25
C ILE A 84 7.00 16.33 15.17
N GLY A 85 7.69 15.18 15.29
CA GLY A 85 8.64 14.69 14.29
C GLY A 85 7.99 14.52 12.91
N VAL A 86 6.81 13.89 12.86
CA VAL A 86 6.03 13.74 11.62
C VAL A 86 5.63 15.10 11.04
N SER A 87 5.23 16.08 11.89
CA SER A 87 4.87 17.42 11.44
C SER A 87 6.06 18.16 10.82
N ILE A 88 7.26 18.04 11.41
CA ILE A 88 8.50 18.61 10.86
C ILE A 88 8.80 18.00 9.49
N LEU A 89 8.72 16.67 9.35
CA LEU A 89 8.90 16.00 8.06
C LEU A 89 7.86 16.46 7.03
N GLY A 90 6.60 16.69 7.47
CA GLY A 90 5.55 17.24 6.62
C GLY A 90 5.86 18.65 6.10
N ILE A 91 6.41 19.52 6.93
CA ILE A 91 6.83 20.88 6.54
C ILE A 91 8.00 20.81 5.54
N ILE A 92 8.98 19.93 5.78
CA ILE A 92 10.10 19.71 4.84
C ILE A 92 9.56 19.21 3.51
N GLY A 93 8.64 18.24 3.53
CA GLY A 93 7.99 17.69 2.32
C GLY A 93 7.22 18.77 1.54
N LEU A 94 6.49 19.65 2.24
CA LEU A 94 5.79 20.78 1.64
C LEU A 94 6.76 21.75 0.97
N ALA A 95 7.82 22.15 1.66
CA ALA A 95 8.84 23.02 1.12
C ALA A 95 9.52 22.42 -0.13
N ALA A 96 9.88 21.13 -0.06
CA ALA A 96 10.44 20.40 -1.19
C ALA A 96 9.47 20.35 -2.39
N SER A 97 8.18 20.11 -2.14
CA SER A 97 7.17 20.11 -3.20
C SER A 97 7.01 21.45 -3.87
N LEU A 98 7.01 22.55 -3.09
CA LEU A 98 6.90 23.92 -3.63
C LEU A 98 8.14 24.32 -4.47
N LEU A 99 9.31 23.80 -4.13
CA LEU A 99 10.57 24.15 -4.82
C LEU A 99 10.86 23.26 -6.02
N LEU A 100 10.48 21.99 -5.99
CA LEU A 100 10.90 20.99 -6.96
C LEU A 100 9.82 20.64 -7.99
N VAL A 101 8.53 20.82 -7.66
CA VAL A 101 7.45 20.51 -8.63
C VAL A 101 7.31 21.67 -9.62
N PRO A 102 7.39 21.41 -10.94
CA PRO A 102 7.26 22.47 -11.96
C PRO A 102 5.90 23.15 -11.92
N ASN A 103 5.88 24.48 -11.98
CA ASN A 103 4.64 25.27 -11.99
C ASN A 103 3.88 25.22 -13.33
N ASN A 104 4.52 24.74 -14.39
CA ASN A 104 3.96 24.66 -15.74
C ASN A 104 3.45 23.26 -16.12
N LEU A 105 3.04 22.48 -15.14
CA LEU A 105 2.37 21.22 -15.41
C LEU A 105 1.15 21.49 -16.28
N LYS A 106 1.01 20.75 -17.40
CA LYS A 106 -0.17 20.86 -18.25
C LYS A 106 -1.38 20.50 -17.38
N ASN A 107 -2.19 21.50 -17.05
CA ASN A 107 -3.46 21.30 -16.42
C ASN A 107 -4.31 20.46 -17.39
N GLY A 108 -4.45 19.16 -17.14
CA GLY A 108 -5.43 18.33 -17.82
C GLY A 108 -6.79 19.01 -17.67
N LYS A 109 -7.62 18.98 -18.71
CA LYS A 109 -9.00 19.49 -18.61
C LYS A 109 -9.67 18.71 -17.49
N SER A 110 -9.96 19.37 -16.37
CA SER A 110 -10.69 18.74 -15.26
C SER A 110 -12.05 18.28 -15.78
N ALA A 111 -12.33 17.01 -15.64
CA ALA A 111 -13.61 16.45 -16.02
C ALA A 111 -14.75 17.05 -15.17
N SER A 112 -15.95 17.19 -15.75
CA SER A 112 -17.13 17.60 -15.01
C SER A 112 -17.43 16.60 -13.87
N LEU A 113 -18.09 17.04 -12.80
CA LEU A 113 -18.51 16.16 -11.69
C LEU A 113 -19.25 14.92 -12.19
N LYS A 114 -20.14 15.09 -13.20
CA LYS A 114 -20.86 13.97 -13.83
C LYS A 114 -19.91 12.94 -14.47
N SER A 115 -18.82 13.40 -15.08
CA SER A 115 -17.81 12.51 -15.67
C SER A 115 -17.00 11.79 -14.59
N GLN A 116 -16.75 12.44 -13.45
CA GLN A 116 -16.07 11.82 -12.31
C GLN A 116 -16.87 10.63 -11.73
N PHE A 117 -18.21 10.74 -11.65
CA PHE A 117 -19.07 9.63 -11.24
C PHE A 117 -19.08 8.46 -12.23
N LYS A 118 -18.78 8.70 -13.52
CA LYS A 118 -18.68 7.61 -14.51
C LYS A 118 -17.52 6.64 -14.22
N VAL A 119 -16.50 7.07 -13.48
CA VAL A 119 -15.40 6.22 -13.04
C VAL A 119 -15.92 5.01 -12.26
N LEU A 120 -16.92 5.21 -11.39
CA LEU A 120 -17.55 4.15 -10.61
C LEU A 120 -18.48 3.24 -11.44
N GLY A 121 -18.87 3.66 -12.65
CA GLY A 121 -19.66 2.86 -13.59
C GLY A 121 -18.82 2.12 -14.63
N ASN A 122 -17.53 2.42 -14.74
CA ASN A 122 -16.67 1.80 -15.73
C ASN A 122 -16.22 0.40 -15.29
N LYS A 123 -16.62 -0.63 -16.03
CA LYS A 123 -16.34 -2.04 -15.68
C LYS A 123 -14.85 -2.33 -15.52
N ARG A 124 -13.98 -1.80 -16.40
CA ARG A 124 -12.53 -2.05 -16.33
C ARG A 124 -11.91 -1.44 -15.09
N LEU A 125 -12.33 -0.22 -14.72
CA LEU A 125 -11.90 0.43 -13.49
C LEU A 125 -12.40 -0.31 -12.25
N ILE A 126 -13.66 -0.76 -12.24
CA ILE A 126 -14.21 -1.58 -11.13
C ILE A 126 -13.36 -2.83 -10.92
N PHE A 127 -13.02 -3.57 -11.99
CA PHE A 127 -12.18 -4.76 -11.85
C PHE A 127 -10.76 -4.41 -11.39
N ALA A 128 -10.19 -3.28 -11.81
CA ALA A 128 -8.91 -2.81 -11.30
C ALA A 128 -8.98 -2.48 -9.79
N PHE A 129 -10.03 -1.80 -9.33
CA PHE A 129 -10.25 -1.52 -7.91
C PHE A 129 -10.46 -2.80 -7.08
N LEU A 130 -11.20 -3.78 -7.61
CA LEU A 130 -11.36 -5.08 -6.98
C LEU A 130 -10.05 -5.85 -6.89
N MET A 131 -9.21 -5.84 -7.95
CA MET A 131 -7.87 -6.41 -7.89
C MET A 131 -7.04 -5.76 -6.79
N THR A 132 -7.11 -4.44 -6.66
CA THR A 132 -6.42 -3.70 -5.61
C THR A 132 -6.92 -4.09 -4.23
N ALA A 133 -8.22 -4.05 -3.98
CA ALA A 133 -8.79 -4.35 -2.68
C ALA A 133 -8.54 -5.80 -2.25
N MET A 134 -8.75 -6.77 -3.15
CA MET A 134 -8.57 -8.19 -2.85
C MET A 134 -7.09 -8.57 -2.72
N GLY A 135 -6.20 -8.04 -3.57
CA GLY A 135 -4.75 -8.28 -3.50
C GLY A 135 -4.15 -7.78 -2.18
N TYR A 136 -4.52 -6.55 -1.78
CA TYR A 136 -4.10 -6.01 -0.49
C TYR A 136 -4.80 -6.67 0.68
N GLY A 137 -6.07 -7.04 0.54
CA GLY A 137 -6.78 -7.85 1.53
C GLY A 137 -5.99 -9.11 1.87
N GLY A 138 -5.58 -9.88 0.87
CA GLY A 138 -4.78 -11.10 1.06
C GLY A 138 -3.43 -10.84 1.75
N THR A 139 -2.74 -9.77 1.36
CA THR A 139 -1.47 -9.38 1.99
C THR A 139 -1.68 -9.05 3.47
N PHE A 140 -2.70 -8.28 3.80
CA PHE A 140 -2.93 -7.75 5.16
C PHE A 140 -3.59 -8.72 6.11
N VAL A 141 -4.22 -9.82 5.63
CA VAL A 141 -4.59 -10.98 6.47
C VAL A 141 -3.39 -11.49 7.26
N VAL A 142 -2.19 -11.49 6.64
CA VAL A 142 -0.96 -11.99 7.27
C VAL A 142 -0.14 -10.86 7.88
N PHE A 143 0.07 -9.76 7.14
CA PHE A 143 0.96 -8.68 7.54
C PHE A 143 0.60 -8.10 8.92
N THR A 144 -0.69 -7.92 9.20
CA THR A 144 -1.19 -7.39 10.47
C THR A 144 -0.80 -8.28 11.66
N TYR A 145 -0.71 -9.59 11.43
CA TYR A 145 -0.43 -10.59 12.46
C TYR A 145 0.98 -11.19 12.36
N LEU A 146 1.84 -10.60 11.53
CA LEU A 146 3.16 -11.16 11.25
C LEU A 146 4.04 -11.26 12.50
N SER A 147 4.04 -10.23 13.35
CA SER A 147 4.79 -10.27 14.62
C SER A 147 4.33 -11.40 15.56
N PRO A 148 3.02 -11.52 15.88
CA PRO A 148 2.54 -12.68 16.65
C PRO A 148 2.78 -14.04 15.99
N ILE A 149 2.75 -14.13 14.66
CA ILE A 149 3.07 -15.37 13.94
C ILE A 149 4.52 -15.78 14.22
N LEU A 150 5.45 -14.84 14.06
CA LEU A 150 6.88 -15.09 14.27
C LEU A 150 7.23 -15.41 15.73
N GLN A 151 6.54 -14.79 16.69
CA GLN A 151 6.76 -15.05 18.11
C GLN A 151 6.14 -16.38 18.56
N LYS A 152 4.84 -16.60 18.24
CA LYS A 152 4.06 -17.70 18.83
C LYS A 152 4.16 -19.01 18.04
N ILE A 153 4.42 -18.97 16.73
CA ILE A 153 4.49 -20.16 15.88
C ILE A 153 5.94 -20.51 15.56
N THR A 154 6.71 -19.54 15.08
CA THR A 154 8.12 -19.77 14.74
C THR A 154 9.01 -19.81 15.99
N GLY A 155 8.60 -19.15 17.09
CA GLY A 155 9.33 -19.16 18.37
C GLY A 155 10.46 -18.13 18.45
N PHE A 156 10.46 -17.09 17.61
CA PHE A 156 11.47 -16.03 17.69
C PHE A 156 11.25 -15.12 18.89
N GLN A 157 12.35 -14.68 19.51
CA GLN A 157 12.31 -13.63 20.53
C GLN A 157 11.90 -12.28 19.91
N GLU A 158 11.31 -11.39 20.71
CA GLU A 158 10.81 -10.09 20.26
C GLU A 158 11.87 -9.22 19.56
N SER A 159 13.10 -9.22 20.10
CA SER A 159 14.24 -8.52 19.49
C SER A 159 14.56 -9.05 18.09
N THR A 160 14.55 -10.36 17.91
CA THR A 160 14.80 -11.02 16.61
C THR A 160 13.69 -10.69 15.62
N VAL A 161 12.43 -10.69 16.07
CA VAL A 161 11.28 -10.30 15.23
C VAL A 161 11.45 -8.89 14.69
N THR A 162 11.93 -7.95 15.51
CA THR A 162 12.18 -6.57 15.07
C THR A 162 13.18 -6.53 13.90
N PHE A 163 14.28 -7.29 13.96
CA PHE A 163 15.24 -7.38 12.85
C PHE A 163 14.65 -8.05 11.61
N ILE A 164 13.85 -9.11 11.79
CA ILE A 164 13.19 -9.79 10.67
C ILE A 164 12.21 -8.82 9.96
N LEU A 165 11.44 -8.05 10.72
CA LEU A 165 10.51 -7.06 10.15
C LEU A 165 11.24 -5.90 9.45
N LEU A 166 12.44 -5.54 9.90
CA LEU A 166 13.29 -4.57 9.20
C LEU A 166 13.73 -5.11 7.84
N ILE A 167 14.22 -6.36 7.79
CA ILE A 167 14.62 -7.04 6.54
C ILE A 167 13.40 -7.19 5.61
N TYR A 168 12.26 -7.55 6.15
CA TYR A 168 10.99 -7.62 5.42
C TYR A 168 10.64 -6.26 4.79
N GLY A 169 10.79 -5.17 5.53
CA GLY A 169 10.57 -3.81 5.03
C GLY A 169 11.53 -3.42 3.90
N ILE A 170 12.82 -3.78 4.01
CA ILE A 170 13.80 -3.58 2.93
C ILE A 170 13.39 -4.38 1.69
N ALA A 171 12.94 -5.62 1.85
CA ALA A 171 12.45 -6.44 0.76
C ALA A 171 11.21 -5.82 0.09
N ILE A 172 10.29 -5.21 0.86
CA ILE A 172 9.15 -4.45 0.33
C ILE A 172 9.63 -3.32 -0.60
N ALA A 173 10.59 -2.50 -0.16
CA ALA A 173 11.10 -1.38 -0.94
C ALA A 173 11.72 -1.86 -2.26
N PHE A 174 12.52 -2.92 -2.20
CA PHE A 174 13.10 -3.55 -3.39
C PHE A 174 12.02 -4.09 -4.33
N GLY A 175 11.04 -4.81 -3.81
CA GLY A 175 9.93 -5.36 -4.59
C GLY A 175 9.09 -4.29 -5.27
N ASN A 176 8.80 -3.17 -4.58
CA ASN A 176 8.07 -2.04 -5.16
C ASN A 176 8.81 -1.44 -6.38
N LEU A 177 10.13 -1.26 -6.28
CA LEU A 177 10.95 -0.75 -7.39
C LEU A 177 11.00 -1.72 -8.56
N LEU A 178 11.14 -3.03 -8.29
CA LEU A 178 11.07 -4.07 -9.32
C LEU A 178 9.70 -4.07 -9.99
N GLY A 179 8.63 -3.98 -9.21
CA GLY A 179 7.27 -3.95 -9.70
C GLY A 179 7.02 -2.84 -10.70
N GLY A 180 7.55 -1.64 -10.42
CA GLY A 180 7.50 -0.52 -11.34
C GLY A 180 8.16 -0.81 -12.69
N LYS A 181 9.35 -1.41 -12.67
CA LYS A 181 10.05 -1.80 -13.91
C LYS A 181 9.30 -2.85 -14.72
N VAL A 182 8.78 -3.88 -14.06
CA VAL A 182 8.08 -4.99 -14.72
C VAL A 182 6.73 -4.54 -15.27
N ALA A 183 6.02 -3.67 -14.56
CA ALA A 183 4.69 -3.19 -14.97
C ALA A 183 4.71 -2.22 -16.16
N ASN A 184 5.83 -1.58 -16.49
CA ASN A 184 5.92 -0.61 -17.58
C ASN A 184 5.50 -1.17 -18.96
N LYS A 185 5.82 -2.44 -19.26
CA LYS A 185 5.52 -3.03 -20.58
C LYS A 185 4.05 -3.42 -20.73
N ASN A 186 3.50 -4.11 -19.75
CA ASN A 186 2.11 -4.55 -19.74
C ASN A 186 1.62 -4.75 -18.30
N PRO A 187 0.95 -3.75 -17.72
CA PRO A 187 0.54 -3.80 -16.32
C PRO A 187 -0.32 -5.02 -15.98
N LEU A 188 -1.31 -5.37 -16.81
CA LEU A 188 -2.22 -6.49 -16.54
C LEU A 188 -1.50 -7.84 -16.50
N LYS A 189 -0.59 -8.10 -17.47
CA LYS A 189 0.18 -9.34 -17.45
C LYS A 189 1.17 -9.39 -16.29
N ALA A 190 1.81 -8.26 -15.98
CA ALA A 190 2.70 -8.14 -14.84
C ALA A 190 1.95 -8.43 -13.53
N LEU A 191 0.79 -7.82 -13.33
CA LEU A 191 -0.06 -8.02 -12.16
C LEU A 191 -0.50 -9.47 -11.99
N LEU A 192 -0.85 -10.16 -13.09
CA LEU A 192 -1.20 -11.57 -13.05
C LEU A 192 -0.09 -12.42 -12.42
N TRP A 193 1.15 -12.26 -12.90
CA TRP A 193 2.29 -13.02 -12.39
C TRP A 193 2.69 -12.59 -10.98
N MET A 194 2.59 -11.30 -10.66
CA MET A 194 2.86 -10.77 -9.31
C MET A 194 1.90 -11.37 -8.28
N PHE A 195 0.59 -11.36 -8.55
CA PHE A 195 -0.40 -11.94 -7.65
C PHE A 195 -0.30 -13.47 -7.56
N ALA A 196 -0.01 -14.15 -8.68
CA ALA A 196 0.20 -15.59 -8.68
C ALA A 196 1.44 -15.98 -7.84
N ALA A 197 2.56 -15.28 -8.03
CA ALA A 197 3.78 -15.50 -7.26
C ALA A 197 3.56 -15.20 -5.77
N GLN A 198 2.89 -14.09 -5.44
CA GLN A 198 2.58 -13.73 -4.06
C GLN A 198 1.66 -14.75 -3.38
N GLY A 199 0.60 -15.21 -4.07
CA GLY A 199 -0.30 -16.24 -3.56
C GLY A 199 0.43 -17.56 -3.30
N LEU A 200 1.34 -17.95 -4.19
CA LEU A 200 2.17 -19.14 -4.01
C LEU A 200 3.10 -19.02 -2.80
N VAL A 201 3.77 -17.87 -2.62
CA VAL A 201 4.66 -17.64 -1.47
C VAL A 201 3.87 -17.56 -0.16
N LEU A 202 2.67 -16.95 -0.15
CA LEU A 202 1.78 -16.98 1.02
C LEU A 202 1.36 -18.40 1.38
N PHE A 203 1.00 -19.21 0.40
CA PHE A 203 0.66 -20.60 0.61
C PHE A 203 1.86 -21.41 1.11
N ALA A 204 3.05 -21.19 0.52
CA ALA A 204 4.29 -21.80 0.99
C ALA A 204 4.63 -21.39 2.43
N PHE A 205 4.36 -20.15 2.81
CA PHE A 205 4.60 -19.65 4.17
C PHE A 205 3.80 -20.42 5.23
N TYR A 206 2.62 -20.91 4.90
CA TYR A 206 1.83 -21.79 5.79
C TYR A 206 2.63 -23.04 6.23
N PHE A 207 3.40 -23.64 5.31
CA PHE A 207 4.20 -24.83 5.60
C PHE A 207 5.57 -24.52 6.21
N THR A 208 6.10 -23.35 5.93
CA THR A 208 7.46 -22.98 6.35
C THR A 208 7.51 -22.21 7.67
N VAL A 209 6.37 -21.68 8.12
CA VAL A 209 6.29 -20.80 9.29
C VAL A 209 6.81 -21.42 10.59
N SER A 210 6.72 -22.75 10.77
CA SER A 210 7.21 -23.45 11.95
C SER A 210 8.72 -23.65 11.95
N SER A 211 9.41 -23.47 10.81
CA SER A 211 10.86 -23.59 10.70
C SER A 211 11.51 -22.20 10.72
N PRO A 212 12.39 -21.89 11.69
CA PRO A 212 13.04 -20.57 11.75
C PRO A 212 13.77 -20.16 10.47
N VAL A 213 14.52 -21.09 9.85
CA VAL A 213 15.29 -20.79 8.64
C VAL A 213 14.37 -20.60 7.42
N LEU A 214 13.42 -21.54 7.20
CA LEU A 214 12.53 -21.47 6.06
C LEU A 214 11.56 -20.30 6.16
N SER A 215 11.13 -19.93 7.37
CA SER A 215 10.27 -18.77 7.59
C SER A 215 10.94 -17.46 7.19
N ILE A 216 12.23 -17.27 7.50
CA ILE A 216 13.00 -16.07 7.09
C ILE A 216 13.08 -15.98 5.57
N ILE A 217 13.39 -17.09 4.89
CA ILE A 217 13.49 -17.13 3.41
C ILE A 217 12.15 -16.77 2.78
N THR A 218 11.07 -17.44 3.22
CA THR A 218 9.73 -17.16 2.67
C THR A 218 9.23 -15.77 3.01
N LEU A 219 9.58 -15.23 4.19
CA LEU A 219 9.27 -13.84 4.54
C LEU A 219 10.00 -12.82 3.70
N PHE A 220 11.26 -13.05 3.36
CA PHE A 220 11.99 -12.18 2.45
C PHE A 220 11.31 -12.12 1.08
N LEU A 221 10.95 -13.29 0.53
CA LEU A 221 10.20 -13.37 -0.72
C LEU A 221 8.82 -12.72 -0.62
N LEU A 222 8.12 -12.95 0.49
CA LEU A 222 6.82 -12.34 0.75
C LEU A 222 6.94 -10.82 0.87
N GLY A 223 7.96 -10.30 1.55
CA GLY A 223 8.26 -8.87 1.62
C GLY A 223 8.44 -8.27 0.23
N ALA A 224 9.29 -8.88 -0.61
CA ALA A 224 9.52 -8.43 -1.98
C ALA A 224 8.25 -8.46 -2.84
N LEU A 225 7.31 -9.37 -2.58
CA LEU A 225 6.06 -9.48 -3.35
C LEU A 225 4.91 -8.65 -2.78
N SER A 226 4.95 -8.25 -1.51
CA SER A 226 3.83 -7.58 -0.83
C SER A 226 3.41 -6.25 -1.47
N PHE A 227 4.35 -5.47 -1.98
CA PHE A 227 4.09 -4.17 -2.60
C PHE A 227 4.53 -4.09 -4.07
N VAL A 228 4.92 -5.22 -4.65
CA VAL A 228 5.35 -5.29 -6.06
C VAL A 228 4.26 -4.87 -7.04
N SER A 229 3.00 -5.09 -6.70
CA SER A 229 1.84 -4.78 -7.54
C SER A 229 1.39 -3.31 -7.48
N VAL A 230 1.81 -2.53 -6.46
CA VAL A 230 1.37 -1.13 -6.24
C VAL A 230 1.52 -0.25 -7.48
N PRO A 231 2.73 -0.11 -8.07
CA PRO A 231 2.91 0.78 -9.21
C PRO A 231 2.17 0.29 -10.45
N GLY A 232 2.04 -1.03 -10.62
CA GLY A 232 1.30 -1.63 -11.73
C GLY A 232 -0.21 -1.38 -11.63
N LEU A 233 -0.80 -1.53 -10.43
CA LEU A 233 -2.21 -1.24 -10.18
C LEU A 233 -2.51 0.25 -10.39
N GLN A 234 -1.64 1.12 -9.88
CA GLN A 234 -1.81 2.56 -10.01
C GLN A 234 -1.69 3.01 -11.47
N LEU A 235 -0.69 2.50 -12.21
CA LEU A 235 -0.56 2.76 -13.64
C LEU A 235 -1.75 2.26 -14.42
N LEU A 236 -2.25 1.05 -14.12
CA LEU A 236 -3.39 0.45 -14.80
C LEU A 236 -4.64 1.33 -14.75
N VAL A 237 -5.00 1.83 -13.57
CA VAL A 237 -6.20 2.67 -13.42
C VAL A 237 -6.05 4.02 -14.12
N VAL A 238 -4.84 4.62 -14.10
CA VAL A 238 -4.56 5.86 -14.82
C VAL A 238 -4.68 5.65 -16.33
N GLN A 239 -4.09 4.57 -16.88
CA GLN A 239 -4.17 4.25 -18.30
C GLN A 239 -5.61 3.96 -18.76
N ILE A 240 -6.41 3.24 -17.97
CA ILE A 240 -7.81 2.99 -18.30
C ILE A 240 -8.60 4.32 -18.30
N ALA A 241 -8.40 5.16 -17.29
CA ALA A 241 -9.06 6.47 -17.21
C ALA A 241 -8.65 7.38 -18.38
N GLU A 242 -7.35 7.47 -18.69
CA GLU A 242 -6.83 8.26 -19.82
C GLU A 242 -7.45 7.83 -21.16
N LYS A 243 -7.63 6.52 -21.37
CA LYS A 243 -8.20 5.97 -22.61
C LYS A 243 -9.72 6.10 -22.70
N GLU A 244 -10.45 5.79 -21.62
CA GLU A 244 -11.92 5.62 -21.67
C GLU A 244 -12.70 6.80 -21.09
N LEU A 245 -12.09 7.55 -20.17
CA LEU A 245 -12.70 8.66 -19.44
C LEU A 245 -11.69 9.83 -19.28
N PRO A 246 -11.18 10.42 -20.37
CA PRO A 246 -10.14 11.44 -20.31
C PRO A 246 -10.49 12.59 -19.35
N GLY A 247 -9.52 13.00 -18.53
CA GLY A 247 -9.66 14.04 -17.51
C GLY A 247 -10.17 13.53 -16.15
N THR A 248 -10.32 12.19 -15.98
CA THR A 248 -10.72 11.58 -14.70
C THR A 248 -9.58 10.77 -14.05
N GLU A 249 -8.36 10.91 -14.54
CA GLU A 249 -7.18 10.14 -14.11
C GLU A 249 -6.92 10.28 -12.61
N ASP A 250 -7.01 11.52 -12.09
CA ASP A 250 -6.83 11.80 -10.67
C ASP A 250 -7.91 11.16 -9.81
N VAL A 251 -9.15 11.15 -10.30
CA VAL A 251 -10.28 10.52 -9.61
C VAL A 251 -10.11 9.00 -9.58
N ALA A 252 -9.77 8.38 -10.72
CA ALA A 252 -9.51 6.95 -10.79
C ALA A 252 -8.35 6.54 -9.88
N SER A 253 -7.27 7.33 -9.90
CA SER A 253 -6.13 7.19 -8.99
C SER A 253 -6.56 7.25 -7.52
N GLY A 254 -7.36 8.26 -7.14
CA GLY A 254 -7.86 8.43 -5.77
C GLY A 254 -8.76 7.29 -5.31
N ILE A 255 -9.66 6.80 -6.17
CA ILE A 255 -10.51 5.64 -5.87
C ILE A 255 -9.66 4.38 -5.71
N ASN A 256 -8.59 4.22 -6.49
CA ASN A 256 -7.67 3.11 -6.33
C ASN A 256 -6.93 3.16 -4.98
N ILE A 257 -6.50 4.35 -4.53
CA ILE A 257 -5.94 4.53 -3.17
C ILE A 257 -6.98 4.17 -2.10
N ALA A 258 -8.24 4.54 -2.29
CA ALA A 258 -9.32 4.11 -1.38
C ALA A 258 -9.49 2.58 -1.39
N ALA A 259 -9.42 1.94 -2.57
CA ALA A 259 -9.48 0.49 -2.70
C ALA A 259 -8.32 -0.23 -1.98
N PHE A 260 -7.10 0.33 -1.98
CA PHE A 260 -5.98 -0.13 -1.14
C PHE A 260 -6.37 -0.15 0.34
N ASN A 261 -6.88 0.98 0.84
CA ASN A 261 -7.23 1.11 2.26
C ASN A 261 -8.40 0.21 2.65
N ILE A 262 -9.39 0.04 1.77
CA ILE A 262 -10.50 -0.92 1.96
C ILE A 262 -9.94 -2.34 2.03
N GLY A 263 -9.03 -2.71 1.14
CA GLY A 263 -8.35 -4.00 1.16
C GLY A 263 -7.59 -4.25 2.46
N ILE A 264 -6.81 -3.27 2.92
CA ILE A 264 -6.10 -3.30 4.20
C ILE A 264 -7.09 -3.54 5.36
N ALA A 265 -8.19 -2.79 5.40
CA ALA A 265 -9.20 -2.92 6.46
C ALA A 265 -9.88 -4.30 6.44
N ILE A 266 -10.33 -4.76 5.26
CA ILE A 266 -10.97 -6.09 5.10
C ILE A 266 -9.98 -7.19 5.47
N GLY A 267 -8.74 -7.15 4.97
CA GLY A 267 -7.73 -8.16 5.26
C GLY A 267 -7.36 -8.23 6.74
N SER A 268 -7.12 -7.08 7.37
CA SER A 268 -6.81 -7.01 8.80
C SER A 268 -7.97 -7.51 9.66
N TYR A 269 -9.21 -7.16 9.32
CA TYR A 269 -10.41 -7.62 10.02
C TYR A 269 -10.64 -9.12 9.84
N ALA A 270 -10.54 -9.62 8.60
CA ALA A 270 -10.62 -11.06 8.31
C ALA A 270 -9.55 -11.84 9.08
N GLY A 271 -8.30 -11.34 9.09
CA GLY A 271 -7.23 -11.91 9.90
C GLY A 271 -7.58 -11.97 11.39
N GLY A 272 -8.21 -10.91 11.93
CA GLY A 272 -8.69 -10.87 13.33
C GLY A 272 -9.71 -11.97 13.64
N ILE A 273 -10.70 -12.16 12.77
CA ILE A 273 -11.68 -13.24 12.91
C ILE A 273 -10.98 -14.59 12.89
N ILE A 274 -10.05 -14.83 11.96
CA ILE A 274 -9.31 -16.08 11.84
C ILE A 274 -8.53 -16.37 13.12
N VAL A 275 -7.79 -15.39 13.61
CA VAL A 275 -6.94 -15.53 14.80
C VAL A 275 -7.76 -15.86 16.06
N THR A 276 -8.97 -15.34 16.18
CA THR A 276 -9.87 -15.59 17.31
C THR A 276 -10.76 -16.82 17.14
N SER A 277 -10.80 -17.41 15.95
CA SER A 277 -11.57 -18.63 15.66
C SER A 277 -10.77 -19.91 15.96
N SER A 278 -11.42 -21.06 15.78
CA SER A 278 -10.79 -22.38 15.88
C SER A 278 -9.68 -22.61 14.83
N LEU A 279 -9.64 -21.82 13.76
CA LEU A 279 -8.58 -21.89 12.73
C LEU A 279 -7.24 -21.39 13.26
N GLY A 280 -7.27 -20.39 14.14
CA GLY A 280 -6.08 -19.86 14.81
C GLY A 280 -5.12 -19.09 13.89
N LEU A 281 -4.08 -18.58 14.51
CA LEU A 281 -3.07 -17.71 13.90
C LEU A 281 -2.35 -18.36 12.71
N ALA A 282 -2.09 -19.66 12.78
CA ALA A 282 -1.40 -20.43 11.74
C ALA A 282 -2.14 -20.47 10.39
N SER A 283 -3.46 -20.22 10.39
CA SER A 283 -4.28 -20.28 9.18
C SER A 283 -4.27 -19.00 8.36
N THR A 284 -3.75 -17.90 8.91
CA THR A 284 -3.73 -16.61 8.19
C THR A 284 -3.02 -16.66 6.84
N PRO A 285 -1.87 -17.40 6.63
CA PRO A 285 -1.18 -17.42 5.35
C PRO A 285 -1.99 -18.07 4.22
N TRP A 286 -2.60 -19.22 4.45
CA TRP A 286 -3.35 -19.89 3.40
C TRP A 286 -4.66 -19.17 3.07
N ILE A 287 -5.30 -18.52 4.05
CA ILE A 287 -6.48 -17.68 3.81
C ILE A 287 -6.08 -16.42 3.03
N GLY A 288 -4.96 -15.79 3.36
CA GLY A 288 -4.39 -14.70 2.54
C GLY A 288 -4.13 -15.15 1.10
N ALA A 289 -3.62 -16.38 0.91
CA ALA A 289 -3.43 -16.97 -0.42
C ALA A 289 -4.76 -17.15 -1.18
N LEU A 290 -5.87 -17.49 -0.53
CA LEU A 290 -7.19 -17.56 -1.18
C LEU A 290 -7.64 -16.19 -1.74
N PHE A 291 -7.40 -15.09 -1.02
CA PHE A 291 -7.64 -13.74 -1.54
C PHE A 291 -6.83 -13.49 -2.82
N LEU A 292 -5.58 -13.95 -2.85
CA LEU A 292 -4.72 -13.81 -4.03
C LEU A 292 -5.22 -14.68 -5.20
N VAL A 293 -5.73 -15.88 -4.95
CA VAL A 293 -6.37 -16.71 -5.98
C VAL A 293 -7.57 -15.97 -6.59
N ILE A 294 -8.43 -15.38 -5.76
CA ILE A 294 -9.55 -14.56 -6.26
C ILE A 294 -9.02 -13.38 -7.08
N THR A 295 -7.95 -12.71 -6.62
CA THR A 295 -7.33 -11.61 -7.35
C THR A 295 -6.78 -12.04 -8.71
N VAL A 296 -6.15 -13.22 -8.79
CA VAL A 296 -5.69 -13.82 -10.06
C VAL A 296 -6.86 -14.08 -11.00
N LEU A 297 -7.97 -14.62 -10.51
CA LEU A 297 -9.17 -14.85 -11.33
C LEU A 297 -9.76 -13.53 -11.86
N ILE A 298 -9.84 -12.49 -11.01
CA ILE A 298 -10.27 -11.15 -11.42
C ILE A 298 -9.33 -10.59 -12.49
N THR A 299 -8.01 -10.76 -12.33
CA THR A 299 -7.01 -10.30 -13.29
C THR A 299 -7.12 -11.02 -14.62
N LEU A 300 -7.32 -12.35 -14.62
CA LEU A 300 -7.55 -13.13 -15.84
C LEU A 300 -8.82 -12.67 -16.57
N TYR A 301 -9.89 -12.41 -15.84
CA TYR A 301 -11.12 -11.87 -16.42
C TYR A 301 -10.89 -10.47 -17.02
N SER A 302 -10.17 -9.59 -16.33
CA SER A 302 -9.82 -8.26 -16.83
C SER A 302 -8.99 -8.32 -18.12
N ILE A 303 -8.03 -9.27 -18.22
CA ILE A 303 -7.26 -9.52 -19.45
C ILE A 303 -8.18 -9.95 -20.61
N ARG A 304 -9.17 -10.82 -20.34
CA ARG A 304 -10.14 -11.23 -21.37
C ARG A 304 -11.01 -10.06 -21.82
N LEU A 305 -11.39 -9.20 -20.88
CA LEU A 305 -12.20 -8.01 -21.18
C LEU A 305 -11.42 -7.02 -22.06
N SER A 306 -10.11 -6.86 -21.82
CA SER A 306 -9.27 -5.94 -22.60
C SER A 306 -8.94 -6.41 -24.02
N LYS A 307 -9.18 -7.69 -24.35
CA LYS A 307 -8.94 -8.26 -25.70
C LYS A 307 -10.19 -8.17 -26.60
N LYS A 308 -11.36 -7.87 -26.05
CA LYS A 308 -12.61 -7.84 -26.82
C LYS A 308 -12.89 -6.49 -27.50
N ASP A 309 -12.11 -5.48 -27.14
CA ASP A 309 -12.12 -4.12 -27.72
C ASP A 309 -10.78 -3.87 -28.43
#